data_3ee4084f3f72e97f00966100caa563d3
#
_entry.id   3ee4084f3f72e97f00966100caa563d3
#
_cell.length_a   1.000
_cell.length_b   1.000
_cell.length_c   1.000
_cell.angle_alpha   90.00
_cell.angle_beta   90.00
_cell.angle_gamma   90.00
#
_symmetry.space_group_name_H-M   'P 1'
#
loop_
_entity.id
_entity.type
_entity.pdbx_description
1 polymer ?
#
loop_
_entity_poly.entity_id
_entity_poly.type
_entity_poly.pdbx_seq_one_letter_code
_entity_poly.pdbx_strand_id
1 'polypeptide(L)'
;EWTEGGAIKGFAATPNGVTVAHGKIYVTNEQSRTDIFDEKTFELVATIGTGSWGEGSNQTVHAFDVLVHRGCVFIRDKKRVCVFLEDDIVPGKSFKNVPNYCRTSNMGEAMGTYGQTIGSDGLLYTTHQGNKKIYVFDLQAMREQVEWKAQRVINLTSYSPYDIAFIGKRMFVSFATGKNQPIALAEVNPETGTVIKDYTTVEGHTFNNVEKMSMARQTLFIIDRNAHTVTGIPVEKLN
;
A
#
# COMPACT_ATOMS: atom_id res chain seq x y z
N GLU A 1 25.24 -7.29 4.37
CA GLU A 1 25.43 -6.80 5.75
C GLU A 1 24.56 -5.56 5.94
N TRP A 2 23.68 -5.56 6.93
CA TRP A 2 22.85 -4.39 7.25
C TRP A 2 23.67 -3.51 8.17
N THR A 3 24.02 -2.32 7.72
CA THR A 3 24.59 -1.30 8.61
C THR A 3 23.45 -0.50 9.22
N GLU A 4 23.53 -0.23 10.51
CA GLU A 4 22.57 0.65 11.19
C GLU A 4 22.64 2.05 10.56
N GLY A 5 21.59 2.40 9.80
CA GLY A 5 21.44 3.71 9.20
C GLY A 5 20.87 4.73 10.20
N GLY A 6 20.74 5.96 9.75
CA GLY A 6 20.03 6.99 10.52
C GLY A 6 18.56 6.60 10.78
N ALA A 7 17.96 7.16 11.81
CA ALA A 7 16.56 6.98 12.12
C ALA A 7 15.83 8.32 12.01
N ILE A 8 14.72 8.34 11.28
CA ILE A 8 13.79 9.46 11.29
C ILE A 8 13.00 9.39 12.60
N LYS A 9 13.04 10.45 13.39
CA LYS A 9 12.36 10.55 14.69
C LYS A 9 11.36 11.71 14.68
N GLY A 10 10.47 11.71 15.68
CA GLY A 10 9.55 12.84 15.88
C GLY A 10 8.30 12.81 15.02
N PHE A 11 7.87 11.62 14.58
CA PHE A 11 6.54 11.47 14.00
C PHE A 11 5.47 11.89 15.00
N ALA A 12 4.51 12.68 14.52
CA ALA A 12 3.38 13.11 15.35
C ALA A 12 2.44 11.97 15.72
N ALA A 13 2.50 10.84 15.00
CA ALA A 13 1.69 9.65 15.21
C ALA A 13 2.39 8.40 14.66
N THR A 14 1.83 7.23 14.93
CA THR A 14 2.32 5.94 14.47
C THR A 14 2.45 5.89 12.94
N PRO A 15 3.64 5.62 12.38
CA PRO A 15 3.80 5.41 10.94
C PRO A 15 3.17 4.09 10.50
N ASN A 16 2.53 4.08 9.33
CA ASN A 16 1.83 2.91 8.78
C ASN A 16 2.48 2.35 7.52
N GLY A 17 2.84 3.22 6.58
CA GLY A 17 3.41 2.83 5.31
C GLY A 17 4.60 3.71 4.94
N VAL A 18 5.55 3.15 4.21
CA VAL A 18 6.74 3.86 3.74
C VAL A 18 7.05 3.47 2.30
N THR A 19 7.42 4.46 1.50
CA THR A 19 8.01 4.24 0.18
C THR A 19 9.15 5.21 -0.07
N VAL A 20 10.12 4.79 -0.86
CA VAL A 20 11.27 5.61 -1.28
C VAL A 20 11.21 5.78 -2.78
N ALA A 21 11.19 7.00 -3.24
CA ALA A 21 11.19 7.31 -4.66
C ALA A 21 11.77 8.72 -4.92
N HIS A 22 12.52 8.84 -6.00
CA HIS A 22 13.03 10.10 -6.53
C HIS A 22 13.75 10.98 -5.48
N GLY A 23 14.58 10.35 -4.63
CA GLY A 23 15.33 11.05 -3.58
C GLY A 23 14.51 11.48 -2.38
N LYS A 24 13.31 10.94 -2.21
CA LYS A 24 12.40 11.23 -1.11
C LYS A 24 11.92 9.97 -0.41
N ILE A 25 11.66 10.06 0.88
CA ILE A 25 11.02 9.05 1.71
C ILE A 25 9.63 9.55 2.08
N TYR A 26 8.62 8.81 1.69
CA TYR A 26 7.22 9.12 1.98
C TYR A 26 6.74 8.21 3.11
N VAL A 27 6.20 8.78 4.18
CA VAL A 27 5.74 8.03 5.36
C VAL A 27 4.31 8.44 5.70
N THR A 28 3.38 7.52 5.57
CA THR A 28 2.00 7.72 6.05
C THR A 28 1.91 7.48 7.55
N ASN A 29 1.00 8.18 8.21
CA ASN A 29 0.78 8.02 9.64
C ASN A 29 -0.71 8.05 10.04
N GLU A 30 -0.99 7.63 11.28
CA GLU A 30 -2.35 7.53 11.82
C GLU A 30 -3.07 8.88 11.98
N GLN A 31 -2.34 10.00 12.00
CA GLN A 31 -2.94 11.33 12.02
C GLN A 31 -3.38 11.83 10.64
N SER A 32 -3.59 10.91 9.70
CA SER A 32 -4.12 11.28 8.38
C SER A 32 -3.24 12.25 7.63
N ARG A 33 -1.94 12.00 7.68
CA ARG A 33 -0.99 12.76 6.89
C ARG A 33 0.13 11.86 6.37
N THR A 34 0.79 12.33 5.34
CA THR A 34 1.99 11.71 4.79
C THR A 34 3.14 12.71 4.89
N ASP A 35 4.13 12.36 5.68
CA ASP A 35 5.36 13.14 5.83
C ASP A 35 6.36 12.73 4.75
N ILE A 36 7.02 13.70 4.15
CA ILE A 36 7.96 13.52 3.05
C ILE A 36 9.31 14.06 3.49
N PHE A 37 10.30 13.19 3.49
CA PHE A 37 11.66 13.51 3.92
C PHE A 37 12.63 13.43 2.73
N ASP A 38 13.72 14.18 2.79
CA ASP A 38 14.85 13.99 1.91
C ASP A 38 15.54 12.65 2.22
N GLU A 39 15.84 11.85 1.20
CA GLU A 39 16.41 10.49 1.36
C GLU A 39 17.83 10.50 1.94
N LYS A 40 18.58 11.59 1.75
CA LYS A 40 19.98 11.69 2.18
C LYS A 40 20.13 12.34 3.56
N THR A 41 19.38 13.41 3.80
CA THR A 41 19.48 14.20 5.04
C THR A 41 18.51 13.78 6.12
N PHE A 42 17.45 13.03 5.75
CA PHE A 42 16.32 12.66 6.60
C PHE A 42 15.54 13.86 7.15
N GLU A 43 15.72 15.03 6.57
CA GLU A 43 14.98 16.24 6.97
C GLU A 43 13.56 16.23 6.37
N LEU A 44 12.58 16.70 7.13
CA LEU A 44 11.21 16.87 6.65
C LEU A 44 11.16 17.97 5.60
N VAL A 45 10.78 17.65 4.38
CA VAL A 45 10.72 18.61 3.27
C VAL A 45 9.28 19.02 2.93
N ALA A 46 8.30 18.17 3.14
CA ALA A 46 6.89 18.48 2.86
C ALA A 46 5.94 17.56 3.64
N THR A 47 4.66 17.94 3.69
CA THR A 47 3.60 17.14 4.30
C THR A 47 2.36 17.20 3.43
N ILE A 48 1.78 16.04 3.09
CA ILE A 48 0.47 15.90 2.45
C ILE A 48 -0.58 15.62 3.53
N GLY A 49 -1.71 16.27 3.45
CA GLY A 49 -2.80 16.16 4.42
C GLY A 49 -2.70 17.20 5.56
N THR A 50 -3.80 17.37 6.27
CA THR A 50 -3.93 18.41 7.30
C THR A 50 -3.57 17.93 8.70
N GLY A 51 -3.34 16.63 8.89
CA GLY A 51 -3.21 16.03 10.22
C GLY A 51 -4.56 15.88 10.94
N SER A 52 -5.66 16.11 10.24
CA SER A 52 -7.03 15.93 10.76
C SER A 52 -7.80 14.98 9.85
N TRP A 53 -8.57 14.11 10.45
CA TRP A 53 -9.41 13.17 9.71
C TRP A 53 -10.47 13.90 8.90
N GLY A 54 -10.65 13.47 7.66
CA GLY A 54 -11.67 14.04 6.80
C GLY A 54 -11.64 13.47 5.39
N GLU A 55 -12.71 13.76 4.65
CA GLU A 55 -12.89 13.31 3.28
C GLU A 55 -12.73 14.46 2.26
N GLY A 56 -12.25 15.61 2.70
CA GLY A 56 -11.92 16.73 1.82
C GLY A 56 -10.77 16.41 0.87
N SER A 57 -10.57 17.28 -0.12
CA SER A 57 -9.59 17.07 -1.20
C SER A 57 -8.14 16.94 -0.73
N ASN A 58 -7.82 17.54 0.41
CA ASN A 58 -6.50 17.50 1.04
C ASN A 58 -6.50 16.76 2.38
N GLN A 59 -7.52 15.97 2.66
CA GLN A 59 -7.65 15.20 3.89
C GLN A 59 -7.63 13.71 3.58
N THR A 60 -7.16 12.92 4.53
CA THR A 60 -7.23 11.46 4.52
C THR A 60 -7.89 10.97 5.82
N VAL A 61 -8.47 9.78 5.78
CA VAL A 61 -9.01 9.10 6.96
C VAL A 61 -8.14 7.90 7.23
N HIS A 62 -7.16 8.00 8.11
CA HIS A 62 -6.11 7.00 8.32
C HIS A 62 -5.34 6.65 7.03
N ALA A 63 -4.21 7.30 6.81
CA ALA A 63 -3.32 6.97 5.71
C ALA A 63 -2.57 5.67 6.04
N PHE A 64 -2.89 4.57 5.35
CA PHE A 64 -2.32 3.25 5.62
C PHE A 64 -1.11 2.92 4.77
N ASP A 65 -1.09 3.40 3.53
CA ASP A 65 -0.05 3.04 2.59
C ASP A 65 0.21 4.17 1.61
N VAL A 66 1.43 4.21 1.08
CA VAL A 66 1.85 5.19 0.08
C VAL A 66 2.65 4.52 -1.03
N LEU A 67 2.36 4.91 -2.26
CA LEU A 67 3.04 4.45 -3.46
C LEU A 67 3.35 5.66 -4.35
N VAL A 68 4.52 5.69 -4.95
CA VAL A 68 4.90 6.71 -5.93
C VAL A 68 5.10 6.05 -7.29
N HIS A 69 4.42 6.54 -8.30
CA HIS A 69 4.52 6.01 -9.66
C HIS A 69 4.18 7.07 -10.70
N ARG A 70 5.04 7.23 -11.73
CA ARG A 70 4.85 8.14 -12.86
C ARG A 70 4.48 9.58 -12.46
N GLY A 71 5.19 10.13 -11.48
CA GLY A 71 4.97 11.50 -11.00
C GLY A 71 3.69 11.69 -10.18
N CYS A 72 3.09 10.61 -9.69
CA CYS A 72 1.95 10.63 -8.81
C CYS A 72 2.26 9.94 -7.48
N VAL A 73 1.74 10.51 -6.41
CA VAL A 73 1.77 9.93 -5.06
C VAL A 73 0.37 9.42 -4.74
N PHE A 74 0.25 8.12 -4.56
CA PHE A 74 -0.98 7.42 -4.22
C PHE A 74 -1.00 7.15 -2.73
N ILE A 75 -1.94 7.72 -2.02
CA ILE A 75 -2.11 7.49 -0.58
C ILE A 75 -3.36 6.66 -0.38
N ARG A 76 -3.17 5.48 0.18
CA ARG A 76 -4.27 4.60 0.54
C ARG A 76 -4.82 5.00 1.89
N ASP A 77 -6.03 5.51 1.90
CA ASP A 77 -6.74 5.77 3.15
C ASP A 77 -7.85 4.72 3.41
N LYS A 78 -8.56 4.86 4.51
CA LYS A 78 -9.53 3.87 4.99
C LYS A 78 -10.62 3.51 3.97
N LYS A 79 -11.00 4.45 3.11
CA LYS A 79 -12.14 4.30 2.19
C LYS A 79 -11.79 4.48 0.71
N ARG A 80 -10.61 5.03 0.41
CA ARG A 80 -10.31 5.54 -0.94
C ARG A 80 -8.81 5.52 -1.24
N VAL A 81 -8.45 5.77 -2.47
CA VAL A 81 -7.10 6.14 -2.88
C VAL A 81 -7.07 7.63 -3.19
N CYS A 82 -6.27 8.38 -2.47
CA CYS A 82 -5.99 9.79 -2.74
C CYS A 82 -4.78 9.90 -3.64
N VAL A 83 -4.84 10.78 -4.63
CA VAL A 83 -3.75 10.96 -5.59
C VAL A 83 -3.29 12.40 -5.59
N PHE A 84 -1.98 12.58 -5.53
CA PHE A 84 -1.31 13.89 -5.57
C PHE A 84 -0.26 13.89 -6.68
N LEU A 85 -0.02 15.02 -7.32
CA LEU A 85 1.10 15.15 -8.25
C LEU A 85 2.39 15.39 -7.48
N GLU A 86 3.43 14.66 -7.84
CA GLU A 86 4.73 14.78 -7.19
C GLU A 86 5.35 16.17 -7.43
N ASP A 87 5.13 16.76 -8.60
CA ASP A 87 5.62 18.10 -8.95
C ASP A 87 4.98 19.22 -8.15
N ASP A 88 3.79 19.00 -7.58
CA ASP A 88 3.13 19.96 -6.69
C ASP A 88 3.71 19.95 -5.27
N ILE A 89 4.57 18.97 -4.95
CA ILE A 89 5.19 18.81 -3.63
C ILE A 89 6.37 19.76 -3.52
N VAL A 90 6.14 20.93 -2.90
CA VAL A 90 7.16 21.96 -2.74
C VAL A 90 7.69 21.95 -1.31
N PRO A 91 9.02 21.92 -1.09
CA PRO A 91 9.63 21.98 0.24
C PRO A 91 9.11 23.15 1.06
N GLY A 92 8.86 22.89 2.36
CA GLY A 92 8.39 23.90 3.31
C GLY A 92 6.92 24.32 3.14
N LYS A 93 6.17 23.75 2.21
CA LYS A 93 4.73 23.99 2.07
C LYS A 93 3.93 22.79 2.57
N SER A 94 2.96 23.07 3.40
CA SER A 94 1.88 22.14 3.71
C SER A 94 0.85 22.21 2.59
N PHE A 95 0.50 21.05 2.01
CA PHE A 95 -0.54 21.00 0.99
C PHE A 95 -1.89 21.23 1.64
N LYS A 96 -2.36 22.46 1.59
CA LYS A 96 -3.70 22.80 2.07
C LYS A 96 -4.78 22.72 0.99
N ASN A 97 -4.40 22.72 -0.28
CA ASN A 97 -5.35 22.73 -1.39
C ASN A 97 -4.72 22.10 -2.63
N VAL A 98 -4.87 20.81 -2.79
CA VAL A 98 -4.76 20.19 -4.13
C VAL A 98 -6.19 19.88 -4.58
N PRO A 99 -6.89 20.83 -5.20
CA PRO A 99 -8.35 20.81 -5.32
C PRO A 99 -8.89 19.69 -6.21
N ASN A 100 -8.07 19.04 -7.04
CA ASN A 100 -8.56 18.16 -8.09
C ASN A 100 -8.01 16.74 -8.06
N TYR A 101 -7.15 16.37 -7.11
CA TYR A 101 -6.43 15.10 -7.15
C TYR A 101 -6.81 14.08 -6.09
N CYS A 102 -7.69 14.44 -5.17
CA CYS A 102 -8.32 13.49 -4.27
C CYS A 102 -9.51 12.85 -4.99
N ARG A 103 -9.23 11.90 -5.85
CA ARG A 103 -10.25 11.19 -6.60
C ARG A 103 -10.53 9.87 -5.94
N THR A 104 -11.72 9.78 -5.41
CA THR A 104 -12.16 8.61 -4.68
C THR A 104 -12.97 7.72 -5.60
N SER A 105 -12.56 6.48 -5.73
CA SER A 105 -13.59 5.48 -5.92
C SER A 105 -14.11 5.14 -4.52
N ASN A 106 -15.38 5.34 -4.30
CA ASN A 106 -16.02 4.85 -3.09
C ASN A 106 -15.99 3.31 -3.12
N MET A 107 -15.01 2.72 -2.46
CA MET A 107 -14.83 1.27 -2.40
C MET A 107 -15.76 0.63 -1.34
N GLY A 108 -16.71 1.41 -0.83
CA GLY A 108 -17.66 0.99 0.20
C GLY A 108 -17.25 1.43 1.61
N GLU A 109 -18.17 1.36 2.54
CA GLU A 109 -18.01 1.87 3.92
C GLU A 109 -17.24 0.94 4.85
N ALA A 110 -16.92 -0.28 4.43
CA ALA A 110 -16.26 -1.25 5.27
C ALA A 110 -14.82 -0.83 5.60
N MET A 111 -14.45 -0.97 6.86
CA MET A 111 -13.10 -0.69 7.35
C MET A 111 -12.08 -1.68 6.81
N GLY A 112 -10.85 -1.24 6.62
CA GLY A 112 -9.71 -2.11 6.41
C GLY A 112 -9.27 -2.23 4.95
N THR A 113 -8.47 -1.27 4.55
CA THR A 113 -7.76 -1.32 3.26
C THR A 113 -6.31 -1.01 3.55
N TYR A 114 -5.44 -1.97 3.32
CA TYR A 114 -4.08 -1.88 3.85
C TYR A 114 -3.00 -1.80 2.80
N GLY A 115 -3.16 -2.45 1.64
CA GLY A 115 -2.10 -2.54 0.66
C GLY A 115 -2.48 -2.06 -0.73
N GLN A 116 -1.46 -1.56 -1.44
CA GLN A 116 -1.56 -1.20 -2.85
C GLN A 116 -0.25 -1.46 -3.57
N THR A 117 -0.33 -1.76 -4.86
CA THR A 117 0.85 -1.99 -5.70
C THR A 117 0.52 -1.73 -7.17
N ILE A 118 1.56 -1.52 -7.98
CA ILE A 118 1.42 -1.51 -9.43
C ILE A 118 1.71 -2.91 -9.97
N GLY A 119 0.76 -3.44 -10.73
CA GLY A 119 0.93 -4.70 -11.42
C GLY A 119 1.88 -4.60 -12.61
N SER A 120 2.30 -5.75 -13.14
CA SER A 120 3.12 -5.82 -14.36
C SER A 120 2.41 -5.29 -15.63
N ASP A 121 1.10 -5.13 -15.57
CA ASP A 121 0.24 -4.52 -16.59
C ASP A 121 0.18 -2.99 -16.47
N GLY A 122 0.81 -2.41 -15.45
CA GLY A 122 0.82 -0.96 -15.18
C GLY A 122 -0.44 -0.45 -14.50
N LEU A 123 -1.33 -1.32 -14.06
CA LEU A 123 -2.54 -0.95 -13.32
C LEU A 123 -2.27 -0.88 -11.81
N LEU A 124 -3.02 -0.06 -11.11
CA LEU A 124 -3.00 -0.01 -9.64
C LEU A 124 -3.95 -1.05 -9.07
N TYR A 125 -3.41 -1.91 -8.24
CA TYR A 125 -4.17 -2.88 -7.45
C TYR A 125 -4.22 -2.42 -6.00
N THR A 126 -5.40 -2.44 -5.39
CA THR A 126 -5.58 -2.08 -3.98
C THR A 126 -6.50 -3.08 -3.28
N THR A 127 -6.07 -3.54 -2.13
CA THR A 127 -6.83 -4.49 -1.32
C THR A 127 -7.96 -3.80 -0.57
N HIS A 128 -9.03 -4.54 -0.28
CA HIS A 128 -10.12 -4.11 0.59
C HIS A 128 -10.58 -5.28 1.47
N GLN A 129 -10.10 -5.29 2.71
CA GLN A 129 -10.31 -6.36 3.67
C GLN A 129 -11.80 -6.64 3.94
N GLY A 130 -12.56 -5.61 4.30
CA GLY A 130 -13.96 -5.75 4.67
C GLY A 130 -14.85 -6.29 3.56
N ASN A 131 -14.58 -5.92 2.30
CA ASN A 131 -15.33 -6.40 1.13
C ASN A 131 -14.73 -7.69 0.55
N LYS A 132 -13.59 -8.17 1.03
CA LYS A 132 -12.86 -9.32 0.48
C LYS A 132 -12.58 -9.19 -1.01
N LYS A 133 -12.07 -8.02 -1.42
CA LYS A 133 -11.88 -7.67 -2.84
C LYS A 133 -10.52 -7.04 -3.07
N ILE A 134 -10.08 -7.10 -4.32
CA ILE A 134 -9.03 -6.26 -4.86
C ILE A 134 -9.65 -5.40 -5.95
N TYR A 135 -9.46 -4.09 -5.86
CA TYR A 135 -9.88 -3.13 -6.87
C TYR A 135 -8.72 -2.80 -7.78
N VAL A 136 -8.97 -2.76 -9.09
CA VAL A 136 -7.95 -2.50 -10.10
C VAL A 136 -8.32 -1.24 -10.86
N PHE A 137 -7.38 -0.31 -10.94
CA PHE A 137 -7.60 1.00 -11.53
C PHE A 137 -6.63 1.26 -12.68
N ASP A 138 -7.14 1.87 -13.74
CA ASP A 138 -6.33 2.42 -14.81
C ASP A 138 -5.76 3.79 -14.39
N LEU A 139 -4.45 3.90 -14.32
CA LEU A 139 -3.76 5.13 -13.94
C LEU A 139 -3.88 6.24 -14.99
N GLN A 140 -4.09 5.90 -16.26
CA GLN A 140 -4.25 6.88 -17.31
C GLN A 140 -5.63 7.56 -17.25
N ALA A 141 -6.68 6.79 -16.96
CA ALA A 141 -8.03 7.31 -16.75
C ALA A 141 -8.14 8.26 -15.55
N MET A 142 -7.23 8.16 -14.61
CA MET A 142 -7.20 8.99 -13.39
C MET A 142 -7.05 10.48 -13.68
N ARG A 143 -6.30 10.87 -14.70
CA ARG A 143 -6.06 12.29 -15.05
C ARG A 143 -7.26 12.96 -15.71
N GLU A 144 -8.16 12.19 -16.27
CA GLU A 144 -9.24 12.66 -17.13
C GLU A 144 -10.61 12.65 -16.46
N GLN A 145 -10.78 11.92 -15.37
CA GLN A 145 -12.08 11.71 -14.73
C GLN A 145 -12.23 12.43 -13.38
N VAL A 146 -13.42 12.99 -13.16
CA VAL A 146 -13.78 13.63 -11.89
C VAL A 146 -13.97 12.58 -10.78
N GLU A 147 -14.43 11.39 -11.14
CA GLU A 147 -14.57 10.24 -10.25
C GLU A 147 -13.84 9.04 -10.85
N TRP A 148 -12.87 8.52 -10.12
CA TRP A 148 -12.06 7.39 -10.55
C TRP A 148 -12.71 6.07 -10.14
N LYS A 149 -13.21 5.33 -11.12
CA LYS A 149 -13.87 4.04 -10.91
C LYS A 149 -12.91 2.89 -11.17
N ALA A 150 -13.05 1.83 -10.38
CA ALA A 150 -12.31 0.61 -10.64
C ALA A 150 -12.68 0.05 -12.03
N GLN A 151 -11.67 -0.20 -12.84
CA GLN A 151 -11.81 -0.87 -14.13
C GLN A 151 -12.21 -2.33 -13.97
N ARG A 152 -11.73 -2.96 -12.91
CA ARG A 152 -12.00 -4.36 -12.58
C ARG A 152 -12.04 -4.55 -11.06
N VAL A 153 -12.85 -5.51 -10.63
CA VAL A 153 -12.95 -5.94 -9.22
C VAL A 153 -12.71 -7.45 -9.15
N ILE A 154 -11.71 -7.85 -8.37
CA ILE A 154 -11.36 -9.24 -8.13
C ILE A 154 -12.00 -9.66 -6.80
N ASN A 155 -12.87 -10.64 -6.82
CA ASN A 155 -13.51 -11.17 -5.61
C ASN A 155 -12.69 -12.33 -5.03
N LEU A 156 -12.33 -12.24 -3.76
CA LEU A 156 -11.54 -13.25 -3.07
C LEU A 156 -12.39 -14.24 -2.25
N THR A 157 -13.69 -14.25 -2.47
CA THR A 157 -14.74 -15.12 -1.90
C THR A 157 -14.66 -15.35 -0.40
N SER A 158 -13.58 -15.97 0.10
CA SER A 158 -13.47 -16.40 1.51
C SER A 158 -12.45 -15.61 2.33
N TYR A 159 -11.49 -14.95 1.69
CA TYR A 159 -10.32 -14.40 2.36
C TYR A 159 -10.33 -12.88 2.41
N SER A 160 -9.95 -12.32 3.54
CA SER A 160 -9.81 -10.87 3.75
C SER A 160 -8.38 -10.42 3.46
N PRO A 161 -8.11 -9.74 2.32
CA PRO A 161 -6.76 -9.37 1.94
C PRO A 161 -6.23 -8.23 2.81
N TYR A 162 -4.95 -8.33 3.18
CA TYR A 162 -4.21 -7.24 3.79
C TYR A 162 -3.38 -6.50 2.75
N ASP A 163 -2.40 -7.18 2.17
CA ASP A 163 -1.46 -6.55 1.26
C ASP A 163 -1.32 -7.34 -0.03
N ILE A 164 -0.67 -6.74 -1.02
CA ILE A 164 -0.54 -7.28 -2.36
C ILE A 164 0.82 -6.92 -2.96
N ALA A 165 1.48 -7.89 -3.57
CA ALA A 165 2.73 -7.70 -4.28
C ALA A 165 2.72 -8.48 -5.59
N PHE A 166 3.47 -8.00 -6.59
CA PHE A 166 3.69 -8.71 -7.85
C PHE A 166 5.13 -9.17 -7.98
N ILE A 167 5.29 -10.40 -8.45
CA ILE A 167 6.57 -10.98 -8.90
C ILE A 167 6.39 -11.33 -10.38
N GLY A 168 6.85 -10.44 -11.25
CA GLY A 168 6.50 -10.54 -12.67
C GLY A 168 4.99 -10.45 -12.86
N LYS A 169 4.37 -11.50 -13.43
CA LYS A 169 2.91 -11.57 -13.62
C LYS A 169 2.18 -12.30 -12.47
N ARG A 170 2.90 -12.85 -11.52
CA ARG A 170 2.34 -13.58 -10.39
C ARG A 170 1.89 -12.60 -9.31
N MET A 171 0.66 -12.70 -8.88
CA MET A 171 0.07 -11.87 -7.84
C MET A 171 0.11 -12.61 -6.50
N PHE A 172 0.81 -12.05 -5.51
CA PHE A 172 0.84 -12.53 -4.15
C PHE A 172 -0.04 -11.65 -3.28
N VAL A 173 -0.87 -12.28 -2.46
CA VAL A 173 -1.80 -11.60 -1.56
C VAL A 173 -1.59 -12.15 -0.15
N SER A 174 -1.44 -11.25 0.80
CA SER A 174 -1.49 -11.61 2.20
C SER A 174 -2.91 -11.47 2.74
N PHE A 175 -3.24 -12.29 3.73
CA PHE A 175 -4.59 -12.38 4.27
C PHE A 175 -4.59 -12.24 5.79
N ALA A 176 -5.67 -11.65 6.31
CA ALA A 176 -5.96 -11.68 7.73
C ALA A 176 -6.20 -13.11 8.19
N THR A 177 -5.36 -13.61 9.07
CA THR A 177 -5.53 -14.96 9.64
C THR A 177 -6.56 -14.97 10.78
N GLY A 178 -7.21 -16.10 10.96
CA GLY A 178 -8.22 -16.31 12.00
C GLY A 178 -8.79 -17.71 11.94
N LYS A 179 -9.74 -18.03 12.84
CA LYS A 179 -10.32 -19.38 12.94
C LYS A 179 -10.82 -19.97 11.61
N ASN A 180 -11.27 -19.12 10.69
CA ASN A 180 -11.82 -19.52 9.39
C ASN A 180 -10.94 -19.08 8.22
N GLN A 181 -9.73 -18.61 8.47
CA GLN A 181 -8.80 -18.09 7.45
C GLN A 181 -7.38 -18.61 7.75
N PRO A 182 -7.09 -19.86 7.38
CA PRO A 182 -5.80 -20.49 7.71
C PRO A 182 -4.66 -19.99 6.81
N ILE A 183 -4.97 -19.38 5.66
CA ILE A 183 -3.97 -18.93 4.69
C ILE A 183 -3.50 -17.51 5.08
N ALA A 184 -2.21 -17.37 5.34
CA ALA A 184 -1.58 -16.07 5.63
C ALA A 184 -1.02 -15.40 4.37
N LEU A 185 -0.50 -16.20 3.43
CA LEU A 185 0.09 -15.76 2.18
C LEU A 185 -0.26 -16.73 1.05
N ALA A 186 -0.69 -16.24 -0.10
CA ALA A 186 -0.92 -17.08 -1.27
C ALA A 186 -0.61 -16.38 -2.58
N GLU A 187 -0.31 -17.17 -3.61
CA GLU A 187 -0.41 -16.77 -5.00
C GLU A 187 -1.87 -16.86 -5.44
N VAL A 188 -2.36 -15.79 -6.03
CA VAL A 188 -3.75 -15.62 -6.43
C VAL A 188 -3.82 -15.33 -7.93
N ASN A 189 -4.76 -15.95 -8.61
CA ASN A 189 -5.03 -15.66 -10.02
C ASN A 189 -5.57 -14.22 -10.14
N PRO A 190 -4.89 -13.32 -10.87
CA PRO A 190 -5.28 -11.91 -10.94
C PRO A 190 -6.57 -11.65 -11.72
N GLU A 191 -7.06 -12.65 -12.50
CA GLU A 191 -8.31 -12.51 -13.24
C GLU A 191 -9.52 -13.03 -12.44
N THR A 192 -9.35 -14.14 -11.74
CA THR A 192 -10.47 -14.83 -11.08
C THR A 192 -10.53 -14.64 -9.56
N GLY A 193 -9.41 -14.27 -8.93
CA GLY A 193 -9.30 -14.19 -7.47
C GLY A 193 -9.15 -15.53 -6.78
N THR A 194 -8.96 -16.62 -7.54
CA THR A 194 -8.76 -17.95 -6.94
C THR A 194 -7.34 -18.14 -6.44
N VAL A 195 -7.20 -18.77 -5.29
CA VAL A 195 -5.88 -19.18 -4.77
C VAL A 195 -5.30 -20.25 -5.68
N ILE A 196 -4.09 -19.97 -6.20
CA ILE A 196 -3.32 -20.91 -7.02
C ILE A 196 -2.46 -21.80 -6.12
N LYS A 197 -1.74 -21.19 -5.17
CA LYS A 197 -0.84 -21.89 -4.27
C LYS A 197 -0.76 -21.16 -2.93
N ASP A 198 -0.82 -21.94 -1.85
CA ASP A 198 -0.64 -21.47 -0.48
C ASP A 198 0.86 -21.41 -0.13
N TYR A 199 1.27 -20.28 0.42
CA TYR A 199 2.63 -20.02 0.89
C TYR A 199 2.66 -19.65 2.38
N THR A 200 1.64 -20.03 3.15
CA THR A 200 1.62 -19.79 4.60
C THR A 200 2.83 -20.40 5.31
N THR A 201 3.38 -21.47 4.74
CA THR A 201 4.67 -22.04 5.17
C THR A 201 5.64 -22.09 4.00
N VAL A 202 6.81 -21.47 4.16
CA VAL A 202 7.90 -21.49 3.16
C VAL A 202 9.20 -21.84 3.86
N GLU A 203 9.90 -22.86 3.40
CA GLU A 203 11.20 -23.35 3.94
C GLU A 203 11.18 -23.55 5.48
N GLY A 204 10.08 -24.03 6.01
CA GLY A 204 9.92 -24.28 7.44
C GLY A 204 9.55 -23.04 8.28
N HIS A 205 9.50 -21.87 7.68
CA HIS A 205 8.97 -20.67 8.33
C HIS A 205 7.46 -20.56 8.09
N THR A 206 6.67 -20.53 9.15
CA THR A 206 5.20 -20.39 9.09
C THR A 206 4.81 -18.96 9.42
N PHE A 207 4.11 -18.32 8.50
CA PHE A 207 3.56 -16.99 8.68
C PHE A 207 2.21 -17.05 9.40
N ASN A 208 2.01 -16.13 10.35
CA ASN A 208 0.80 -16.08 11.17
C ASN A 208 -0.08 -14.87 10.85
N ASN A 209 0.53 -13.72 10.53
CA ASN A 209 -0.20 -12.50 10.20
C ASN A 209 0.66 -11.59 9.33
N VAL A 210 0.63 -11.84 8.03
CA VAL A 210 1.38 -11.04 7.05
C VAL A 210 0.68 -9.71 6.81
N GLU A 211 1.23 -8.65 7.39
CA GLU A 211 0.62 -7.32 7.32
C GLU A 211 1.10 -6.51 6.13
N LYS A 212 2.38 -6.65 5.77
CA LYS A 212 2.98 -5.93 4.65
C LYS A 212 3.95 -6.80 3.86
N MET A 213 4.01 -6.53 2.57
CA MET A 213 4.92 -7.16 1.62
C MET A 213 5.60 -6.10 0.76
N SER A 214 6.84 -6.34 0.40
CA SER A 214 7.58 -5.49 -0.53
C SER A 214 8.54 -6.31 -1.37
N MET A 215 8.67 -5.96 -2.64
CA MET A 215 9.64 -6.58 -3.54
C MET A 215 10.89 -5.73 -3.67
N ALA A 216 12.05 -6.33 -3.43
CA ALA A 216 13.33 -5.70 -3.73
C ALA A 216 14.34 -6.76 -4.20
N ARG A 217 15.04 -6.51 -5.32
CA ARG A 217 16.16 -7.32 -5.81
C ARG A 217 15.89 -8.85 -5.82
N GLN A 218 14.78 -9.31 -6.40
CA GLN A 218 14.44 -10.73 -6.45
C GLN A 218 14.16 -11.37 -5.08
N THR A 219 13.78 -10.57 -4.09
CA THR A 219 13.40 -11.03 -2.77
C THR A 219 12.05 -10.41 -2.39
N LEU A 220 11.12 -11.24 -1.97
CA LEU A 220 9.87 -10.81 -1.35
C LEU A 220 10.11 -10.64 0.15
N PHE A 221 10.07 -9.40 0.63
CA PHE A 221 10.12 -9.09 2.05
C PHE A 221 8.71 -9.13 2.63
N ILE A 222 8.58 -9.79 3.77
CA ILE A 222 7.30 -10.04 4.45
C ILE A 222 7.43 -9.56 5.88
N ILE A 223 6.49 -8.73 6.32
CA ILE A 223 6.33 -8.35 7.73
C ILE A 223 5.24 -9.22 8.33
N ASP A 224 5.62 -10.09 9.27
CA ASP A 224 4.69 -10.85 10.10
C ASP A 224 4.53 -10.14 11.44
N ARG A 225 3.35 -9.53 11.62
CA ARG A 225 3.05 -8.74 12.81
C ARG A 225 3.05 -9.57 14.09
N ASN A 226 2.47 -10.76 14.06
CA ASN A 226 2.34 -11.60 15.26
C ASN A 226 3.66 -12.24 15.65
N ALA A 227 4.50 -12.55 14.69
CA ALA A 227 5.85 -13.07 14.93
C ALA A 227 6.88 -11.97 15.24
N HIS A 228 6.53 -10.69 15.01
CA HIS A 228 7.45 -9.54 15.11
C HIS A 228 8.70 -9.72 14.25
N THR A 229 8.54 -10.26 13.05
CA THR A 229 9.65 -10.56 12.12
C THR A 229 9.51 -9.86 10.79
N VAL A 230 10.68 -9.60 10.17
CA VAL A 230 10.79 -9.29 8.75
C VAL A 230 11.55 -10.45 8.10
N THR A 231 10.90 -11.15 7.17
CA THR A 231 11.48 -12.31 6.49
C THR A 231 11.65 -11.99 5.01
N GLY A 232 12.85 -12.20 4.47
CA GLY A 232 13.11 -12.12 3.04
C GLY A 232 13.08 -13.50 2.39
N ILE A 233 12.22 -13.69 1.40
CA ILE A 233 12.12 -14.94 0.63
C ILE A 233 12.65 -14.69 -0.78
N PRO A 234 13.73 -15.34 -1.20
CA PRO A 234 14.18 -15.29 -2.59
C PRO A 234 13.08 -15.80 -3.53
N VAL A 235 12.89 -15.14 -4.67
CA VAL A 235 11.82 -15.46 -5.64
C VAL A 235 11.90 -16.90 -6.12
N GLU A 236 13.10 -17.45 -6.26
CA GLU A 236 13.31 -18.85 -6.63
C GLU A 236 12.70 -19.88 -5.67
N LYS A 237 12.51 -19.49 -4.40
CA LYS A 237 11.88 -20.34 -3.37
C LYS A 237 10.36 -20.29 -3.41
N LEU A 238 9.80 -19.40 -4.20
CA LEU A 238 8.37 -19.28 -4.44
C LEU A 238 7.89 -20.03 -5.71
N ASN A 239 8.77 -20.80 -6.33
CA ASN A 239 8.48 -21.61 -7.52
C ASN A 239 7.81 -22.95 -7.20
#